data_8a397c62d781ab656f4835803fad59a9
#
_entry.id   8a397c62d781ab656f4835803fad59a9
#
_cell.length_a   1.000
_cell.length_b   1.000
_cell.length_c   1.000
_cell.angle_alpha   90.00
_cell.angle_beta   90.00
_cell.angle_gamma   90.00
#
_symmetry.space_group_name_H-M   'P 1'
#
loop_
_entity.id
_entity.type
_entity.pdbx_description
1 polymer ?
#
loop_
_entity_poly.entity_id
_entity_poly.type
_entity_poly.pdbx_seq_one_letter_code
_entity_poly.pdbx_strand_id
1 'polypeptide(L)'
;MTISAGMMDVLTARGLDVELADRLGLASIPRGSGECLVFPFVRNGEIVRRKYRRFDTDEGKWSADKGGARIAFNEDCLRDEALVGQPLIVTEGEFDAMTALQCGYGRTISVPDGAPPPGERSKADLEEGAKYDWLRDIEPLLHRDRVKEIILAVDADANGAALLQDLSVLLGRFRCKFLTYPKARDPERRGRPRLKDLNEVLEDYGHKGVVETISRAEWMQVDGVYRLSELPPLPASLIYDIGFDALSEHYKLRLGDFAVWTGTPGMGKTTLVQDMLCRVAERHGLKIAWASFEQSPQRDHRRAFRSWFNRTPERRQTVVEIEEADAWIDRHHVFLVPREDEDTDLGWLLEKMEVAVTRHECRIVVIDPWNEMDHLWDRHETEAQYINRSIKKLRRFARAFQVHMIVVAHPTKLQKQGDGTYPLPSLYDINGGAVWYNKADLGVIVHRESEDVTKVKVAKSRWHDTIGRPGSVLMAFCGDDRRFVETERLGGDAPR
;
A
#
# COMPACT_ATOMS: atom_id res chain seq x y z
N MET A 1 33.19 -18.44 42.16
CA MET A 1 32.97 -17.06 42.69
C MET A 1 31.54 -17.05 43.19
N THR A 2 31.25 -16.44 44.32
CA THR A 2 29.90 -16.39 44.91
C THR A 2 29.39 -14.94 44.85
N ILE A 3 28.07 -14.78 44.95
CA ILE A 3 27.44 -13.45 45.03
C ILE A 3 27.55 -13.00 46.50
N SER A 4 27.98 -11.76 46.72
CA SER A 4 28.06 -11.18 48.07
C SER A 4 26.68 -10.85 48.65
N ALA A 5 26.59 -10.71 49.97
CA ALA A 5 25.34 -10.32 50.62
C ALA A 5 24.79 -8.99 50.08
N GLY A 6 25.67 -7.99 49.85
CA GLY A 6 25.26 -6.69 49.30
C GLY A 6 24.67 -6.80 47.86
N MET A 7 25.24 -7.68 47.02
CA MET A 7 24.70 -7.90 45.68
C MET A 7 23.45 -8.77 45.70
N MET A 8 23.28 -9.69 46.66
CA MET A 8 22.03 -10.39 46.91
C MET A 8 20.88 -9.44 47.29
N ASP A 9 21.17 -8.43 48.13
CA ASP A 9 20.19 -7.39 48.47
C ASP A 9 19.79 -6.56 47.24
N VAL A 10 20.73 -6.25 46.36
CA VAL A 10 20.44 -5.55 45.08
C VAL A 10 19.51 -6.39 44.17
N LEU A 11 19.79 -7.69 44.02
CA LEU A 11 18.95 -8.59 43.21
C LEU A 11 17.56 -8.72 43.83
N THR A 12 17.49 -8.91 45.15
CA THR A 12 16.20 -9.03 45.88
C THR A 12 15.38 -7.74 45.76
N ALA A 13 15.98 -6.58 45.86
CA ALA A 13 15.31 -5.28 45.70
C ALA A 13 14.71 -5.10 44.29
N ARG A 14 15.27 -5.79 43.30
CA ARG A 14 14.75 -5.86 41.93
C ARG A 14 13.75 -6.98 41.71
N GLY A 15 13.37 -7.74 42.72
CA GLY A 15 12.52 -8.90 42.62
C GLY A 15 13.16 -10.11 41.94
N LEU A 16 14.49 -10.11 41.77
CA LEU A 16 15.20 -11.18 41.07
C LEU A 16 15.60 -12.32 42.04
N ASP A 17 15.47 -13.55 41.54
CA ASP A 17 15.79 -14.75 42.25
C ASP A 17 17.30 -14.95 42.33
N VAL A 18 17.83 -14.96 43.57
CA VAL A 18 19.24 -15.18 43.87
C VAL A 18 19.70 -16.57 43.47
N GLU A 19 18.87 -17.59 43.64
CA GLU A 19 19.19 -18.97 43.23
C GLU A 19 19.33 -19.08 41.71
N LEU A 20 18.48 -18.37 40.94
CA LEU A 20 18.63 -18.30 39.50
C LEU A 20 19.92 -17.59 39.14
N ALA A 21 20.28 -16.48 39.81
CA ALA A 21 21.53 -15.76 39.57
C ALA A 21 22.75 -16.67 39.81
N ASP A 22 22.73 -17.51 40.85
CA ASP A 22 23.79 -18.47 41.11
C ASP A 22 23.86 -19.54 39.98
N ARG A 23 22.70 -20.11 39.59
CA ARG A 23 22.63 -21.07 38.48
C ARG A 23 23.15 -20.51 37.16
N LEU A 24 22.96 -19.21 36.91
CA LEU A 24 23.48 -18.50 35.73
C LEU A 24 24.97 -18.15 35.88
N GLY A 25 25.60 -18.49 37.02
CA GLY A 25 27.01 -18.25 37.29
C GLY A 25 27.37 -16.79 37.61
N LEU A 26 26.38 -15.98 38.03
CA LEU A 26 26.67 -14.61 38.46
C LEU A 26 27.58 -14.64 39.70
N ALA A 27 28.39 -13.61 39.85
CA ALA A 27 29.33 -13.46 40.97
C ALA A 27 29.51 -12.00 41.35
N SER A 28 30.11 -11.74 42.49
CA SER A 28 30.54 -10.40 42.88
C SER A 28 32.04 -10.32 42.93
N ILE A 29 32.60 -9.17 42.55
CA ILE A 29 34.00 -8.87 42.71
C ILE A 29 34.19 -7.42 43.20
N PRO A 30 35.21 -7.16 44.05
CA PRO A 30 35.62 -5.80 44.37
C PRO A 30 36.13 -5.09 43.10
N ARG A 31 35.72 -3.82 42.90
CA ARG A 31 36.22 -3.01 41.79
C ARG A 31 36.25 -1.53 42.15
N GLY A 32 37.44 -0.97 42.28
CA GLY A 32 37.60 0.40 42.79
C GLY A 32 37.23 0.53 44.25
N SER A 33 36.42 1.52 44.63
CA SER A 33 35.87 1.73 45.96
C SER A 33 34.60 0.93 46.27
N GLY A 34 34.06 0.20 45.31
CA GLY A 34 32.79 -0.54 45.43
C GLY A 34 32.88 -1.99 44.98
N GLU A 35 31.73 -2.57 44.75
CA GLU A 35 31.56 -3.95 44.30
C GLU A 35 30.80 -3.98 42.99
N CYS A 36 31.12 -4.95 42.12
CA CYS A 36 30.43 -5.18 40.84
C CYS A 36 29.75 -6.52 40.87
N LEU A 37 28.53 -6.56 40.32
CA LEU A 37 27.91 -7.80 39.86
C LEU A 37 28.49 -8.20 38.51
N VAL A 38 28.87 -9.46 38.37
CA VAL A 38 29.52 -10.03 37.19
C VAL A 38 28.52 -10.93 36.45
N PHE A 39 28.29 -10.65 35.21
CA PHE A 39 27.47 -11.50 34.30
C PHE A 39 28.43 -12.29 33.40
N PRO A 40 28.46 -13.63 33.51
CA PRO A 40 29.22 -14.45 32.57
C PRO A 40 28.46 -14.62 31.26
N PHE A 41 29.13 -14.46 30.15
CA PHE A 41 28.64 -14.78 28.83
C PHE A 41 29.26 -16.11 28.42
N VAL A 42 28.40 -17.11 28.28
CA VAL A 42 28.80 -18.51 28.11
C VAL A 42 28.44 -19.00 26.72
N ARG A 43 29.37 -19.69 26.05
CA ARG A 43 29.18 -20.39 24.79
C ARG A 43 29.75 -21.80 24.89
N ASN A 44 28.95 -22.80 24.65
CA ASN A 44 29.31 -24.21 24.76
C ASN A 44 29.81 -24.59 26.17
N GLY A 45 29.27 -24.01 27.23
CA GLY A 45 29.64 -24.26 28.60
C GLY A 45 30.89 -23.48 29.07
N GLU A 46 31.55 -22.70 28.19
CA GLU A 46 32.74 -21.92 28.52
C GLU A 46 32.44 -20.43 28.63
N ILE A 47 33.00 -19.76 29.62
CA ILE A 47 32.89 -18.30 29.76
C ILE A 47 33.83 -17.64 28.74
N VAL A 48 33.27 -16.98 27.76
CA VAL A 48 34.00 -16.27 26.68
C VAL A 48 34.13 -14.77 26.90
N ARG A 49 33.29 -14.22 27.78
CA ARG A 49 33.27 -12.79 28.13
C ARG A 49 32.62 -12.60 29.50
N ARG A 50 33.01 -11.56 30.22
CA ARG A 50 32.30 -11.09 31.41
C ARG A 50 31.88 -9.65 31.26
N LYS A 51 30.70 -9.32 31.76
CA LYS A 51 30.19 -7.96 31.85
C LYS A 51 30.02 -7.60 33.31
N TYR A 52 30.30 -6.38 33.65
CA TYR A 52 30.38 -5.92 35.03
C TYR A 52 29.41 -4.77 35.24
N ARG A 53 28.59 -4.87 36.31
CA ARG A 53 27.65 -3.83 36.69
C ARG A 53 28.00 -3.25 38.04
N ARG A 54 28.21 -1.93 38.06
CA ARG A 54 28.38 -1.15 39.30
C ARG A 54 27.04 -0.50 39.68
N PHE A 55 26.82 -0.31 40.99
CA PHE A 55 25.63 0.31 41.56
C PHE A 55 25.96 1.56 42.39
N ASP A 56 27.20 1.84 42.62
CA ASP A 56 27.74 2.97 43.40
C ASP A 56 28.09 4.22 42.57
N THR A 57 27.83 4.18 41.26
CA THR A 57 28.14 5.28 40.35
C THR A 57 27.12 5.35 39.19
N ASP A 58 26.91 6.57 38.73
CA ASP A 58 26.06 6.81 37.53
C ASP A 58 26.89 6.83 36.25
N GLU A 59 28.16 7.19 36.31
CA GLU A 59 29.07 7.12 35.17
C GLU A 59 29.78 5.75 35.10
N GLY A 60 29.84 5.19 33.87
CA GLY A 60 30.51 3.89 33.66
C GLY A 60 29.88 2.74 34.42
N LYS A 61 28.54 2.76 34.60
CA LYS A 61 27.77 1.69 35.27
C LYS A 61 28.07 0.31 34.72
N TRP A 62 28.29 0.20 33.42
CA TRP A 62 28.61 -1.03 32.72
C TRP A 62 30.01 -1.02 32.14
N SER A 63 30.70 -2.14 32.24
CA SER A 63 31.97 -2.41 31.56
C SER A 63 32.05 -3.89 31.20
N ALA A 64 32.99 -4.27 30.33
CA ALA A 64 33.16 -5.66 29.90
C ALA A 64 34.66 -5.98 29.72
N ASP A 65 34.97 -7.26 29.63
CA ASP A 65 36.33 -7.73 29.30
C ASP A 65 36.76 -7.17 27.94
N LYS A 66 38.01 -6.73 27.86
CA LYS A 66 38.61 -6.30 26.59
C LYS A 66 38.92 -7.52 25.73
N GLY A 67 38.49 -7.49 24.47
CA GLY A 67 38.79 -8.55 23.51
C GLY A 67 37.97 -9.86 23.64
N GLY A 68 37.00 -9.93 24.58
CA GLY A 68 36.07 -11.06 24.69
C GLY A 68 35.09 -11.16 23.50
N ALA A 69 34.64 -12.37 23.18
CA ALA A 69 33.69 -12.59 22.11
C ALA A 69 32.36 -11.86 22.37
N ARG A 70 31.82 -11.19 21.36
CA ARG A 70 30.53 -10.54 21.45
C ARG A 70 29.45 -11.60 21.20
N ILE A 71 28.82 -12.07 22.25
CA ILE A 71 27.75 -13.07 22.23
C ILE A 71 26.56 -12.60 23.05
N ALA A 72 25.39 -13.22 22.85
CA ALA A 72 24.22 -12.94 23.67
C ALA A 72 24.41 -13.49 25.10
N PHE A 73 23.84 -12.83 26.12
CA PHE A 73 23.74 -13.41 27.45
C PHE A 73 22.80 -14.61 27.41
N ASN A 74 23.16 -15.69 28.13
CA ASN A 74 22.44 -16.97 28.14
C ASN A 74 22.31 -17.63 26.74
N GLU A 75 23.27 -17.41 25.84
CA GLU A 75 23.23 -17.93 24.46
C GLU A 75 23.06 -19.46 24.41
N ASP A 76 23.59 -20.20 25.37
CA ASP A 76 23.56 -21.67 25.38
C ASP A 76 22.15 -22.24 25.48
N CYS A 77 21.16 -21.47 25.94
CA CYS A 77 19.74 -21.89 25.88
C CYS A 77 19.24 -22.19 24.46
N LEU A 78 19.89 -21.61 23.42
CA LEU A 78 19.54 -21.87 22.02
C LEU A 78 19.97 -23.29 21.57
N ARG A 79 20.91 -23.92 22.28
CA ARG A 79 21.43 -25.26 22.01
C ARG A 79 20.69 -26.34 22.78
N ASP A 80 19.91 -25.96 23.78
CA ASP A 80 19.11 -26.89 24.57
C ASP A 80 17.93 -27.43 23.73
N GLU A 81 17.99 -28.72 23.41
CA GLU A 81 16.96 -29.42 22.63
C GLU A 81 15.61 -29.47 23.35
N ALA A 82 15.58 -29.41 24.68
CA ALA A 82 14.33 -29.39 25.48
C ALA A 82 13.55 -28.07 25.28
N LEU A 83 14.22 -27.02 24.84
CA LEU A 83 13.63 -25.69 24.60
C LEU A 83 13.23 -25.46 23.13
N VAL A 84 13.55 -26.37 22.22
CA VAL A 84 13.20 -26.24 20.81
C VAL A 84 11.67 -26.18 20.63
N GLY A 85 11.20 -25.22 19.83
CA GLY A 85 9.77 -24.98 19.61
C GLY A 85 9.12 -24.00 20.60
N GLN A 86 9.78 -23.69 21.73
CA GLN A 86 9.34 -22.62 22.59
C GLN A 86 9.66 -21.25 21.94
N PRO A 87 8.86 -20.19 22.21
CA PRO A 87 9.19 -18.83 21.78
C PRO A 87 10.57 -18.41 22.31
N LEU A 88 11.35 -17.75 21.47
CA LEU A 88 12.59 -17.11 21.89
C LEU A 88 12.28 -15.71 22.39
N ILE A 89 12.66 -15.39 23.61
CA ILE A 89 12.60 -14.01 24.13
C ILE A 89 13.98 -13.36 23.96
N VAL A 90 14.01 -12.19 23.36
CA VAL A 90 15.21 -11.36 23.21
C VAL A 90 14.99 -10.07 23.98
N THR A 91 15.80 -9.83 25.01
CA THR A 91 15.74 -8.63 25.85
C THR A 91 16.89 -7.67 25.53
N GLU A 92 16.75 -6.41 25.94
CA GLU A 92 17.82 -5.43 25.84
C GLU A 92 18.88 -5.64 26.91
N GLY A 93 18.46 -5.93 28.15
CA GLY A 93 19.32 -6.03 29.30
C GLY A 93 19.32 -7.43 29.94
N GLU A 94 20.39 -7.71 30.72
CA GLU A 94 20.54 -8.98 31.42
C GLU A 94 19.53 -9.16 32.56
N PHE A 95 19.13 -8.06 33.21
CA PHE A 95 18.11 -8.13 34.27
C PHE A 95 16.73 -8.50 33.71
N ASP A 96 16.40 -8.04 32.52
CA ASP A 96 15.18 -8.42 31.84
C ASP A 96 15.20 -9.88 31.40
N ALA A 97 16.36 -10.36 30.95
CA ALA A 97 16.54 -11.78 30.65
C ALA A 97 16.35 -12.62 31.90
N MET A 98 16.95 -12.26 33.04
CA MET A 98 16.75 -12.94 34.32
C MET A 98 15.28 -12.92 34.75
N THR A 99 14.59 -11.80 34.56
CA THR A 99 13.17 -11.64 34.84
C THR A 99 12.32 -12.64 34.05
N ALA A 100 12.57 -12.77 32.75
CA ALA A 100 11.86 -13.73 31.91
C ALA A 100 12.19 -15.19 32.30
N LEU A 101 13.47 -15.47 32.55
CA LEU A 101 13.95 -16.80 32.98
C LEU A 101 13.29 -17.28 34.27
N GLN A 102 13.25 -16.43 35.33
CA GLN A 102 12.59 -16.81 36.58
C GLN A 102 11.06 -16.98 36.45
N CYS A 103 10.47 -16.35 35.40
CA CYS A 103 9.05 -16.52 35.09
C CYS A 103 8.77 -17.73 34.19
N GLY A 104 9.73 -18.64 34.01
CA GLY A 104 9.55 -19.89 33.28
C GLY A 104 9.82 -19.84 31.79
N TYR A 105 10.29 -18.70 31.26
CA TYR A 105 10.66 -18.56 29.84
C TYR A 105 12.13 -18.93 29.64
N GLY A 106 12.43 -20.24 29.68
CA GLY A 106 13.81 -20.76 29.62
C GLY A 106 14.60 -20.38 28.37
N ARG A 107 13.91 -20.13 27.25
CA ARG A 107 14.51 -19.75 25.98
C ARG A 107 14.61 -18.23 25.86
N THR A 108 15.41 -17.61 26.71
CA THR A 108 15.58 -16.17 26.78
C THR A 108 17.06 -15.78 26.69
N ILE A 109 17.36 -14.80 25.83
CA ILE A 109 18.69 -14.20 25.67
C ILE A 109 18.60 -12.68 25.83
N SER A 110 19.71 -12.01 26.19
CA SER A 110 19.82 -10.55 25.99
C SER A 110 20.89 -10.18 25.00
N VAL A 111 20.70 -9.04 24.31
CA VAL A 111 21.70 -8.53 23.38
C VAL A 111 23.00 -8.13 24.10
N PRO A 112 24.19 -8.31 23.49
CA PRO A 112 25.46 -8.15 24.19
C PRO A 112 25.78 -6.71 24.65
N ASP A 113 25.35 -5.70 23.90
CA ASP A 113 25.77 -4.31 24.08
C ASP A 113 24.62 -3.30 24.10
N GLY A 114 23.41 -3.74 24.51
CA GLY A 114 22.20 -2.90 24.59
C GLY A 114 21.74 -2.32 23.25
N ALA A 115 20.82 -1.36 23.30
CA ALA A 115 20.23 -0.75 22.13
C ALA A 115 21.17 0.22 21.38
N PRO A 116 21.01 0.40 20.07
CA PRO A 116 21.66 1.46 19.30
C PRO A 116 20.98 2.81 19.54
N PRO A 117 21.63 3.94 19.21
CA PRO A 117 20.95 5.22 19.17
C PRO A 117 19.88 5.22 18.07
N PRO A 118 18.81 6.05 18.20
CA PRO A 118 17.81 6.20 17.17
C PRO A 118 18.41 6.60 15.81
N GLY A 119 17.85 6.07 14.72
CA GLY A 119 18.28 6.35 13.35
C GLY A 119 17.71 5.32 12.38
N GLU A 120 17.55 5.72 11.13
CA GLU A 120 17.16 4.81 10.06
C GLU A 120 18.38 4.04 9.55
N ARG A 121 18.23 2.73 9.40
CA ARG A 121 19.27 1.83 8.89
C ARG A 121 18.64 0.92 7.84
N SER A 122 19.28 0.80 6.70
CA SER A 122 18.88 -0.19 5.71
C SER A 122 19.23 -1.60 6.18
N LYS A 123 18.59 -2.60 5.56
CA LYS A 123 18.92 -4.00 5.86
C LYS A 123 20.39 -4.30 5.59
N ALA A 124 20.96 -3.76 4.51
CA ALA A 124 22.38 -3.93 4.18
C ALA A 124 23.29 -3.34 5.28
N ASP A 125 23.00 -2.12 5.77
CA ASP A 125 23.76 -1.50 6.85
C ASP A 125 23.74 -2.35 8.13
N LEU A 126 22.60 -3.02 8.41
CA LEU A 126 22.46 -3.88 9.57
C LEU A 126 23.22 -5.21 9.42
N GLU A 127 23.20 -5.80 8.22
CA GLU A 127 23.88 -7.05 7.90
C GLU A 127 25.41 -6.89 7.82
N GLU A 128 25.90 -5.73 7.36
CA GLU A 128 27.33 -5.44 7.25
C GLU A 128 27.92 -4.84 8.54
N GLY A 129 27.07 -4.26 9.39
CA GLY A 129 27.48 -3.58 10.60
C GLY A 129 27.98 -4.53 11.70
N ALA A 130 29.08 -4.15 12.38
CA ALA A 130 29.67 -4.95 13.45
C ALA A 130 28.78 -5.10 14.70
N LYS A 131 27.74 -4.27 14.88
CA LYS A 131 26.88 -4.32 16.07
C LYS A 131 26.12 -5.64 16.21
N TYR A 132 25.74 -6.25 15.10
CA TYR A 132 24.90 -7.45 15.05
C TYR A 132 25.67 -8.69 14.58
N ASP A 133 27.00 -8.67 14.56
CA ASP A 133 27.86 -9.81 14.18
C ASP A 133 27.54 -11.09 14.97
N TRP A 134 27.19 -10.94 16.25
CA TRP A 134 26.80 -12.03 17.13
C TRP A 134 25.58 -12.82 16.62
N LEU A 135 24.67 -12.19 15.86
CA LEU A 135 23.53 -12.90 15.24
C LEU A 135 23.98 -13.85 14.13
N ARG A 136 25.02 -13.50 13.37
CA ARG A 136 25.57 -14.39 12.33
C ARG A 136 26.15 -15.68 12.92
N ASP A 137 26.79 -15.59 14.08
CA ASP A 137 27.36 -16.75 14.77
C ASP A 137 26.28 -17.76 15.20
N ILE A 138 25.09 -17.28 15.53
CA ILE A 138 23.97 -18.11 16.00
C ILE A 138 22.88 -18.33 14.95
N GLU A 139 23.05 -17.86 13.72
CA GLU A 139 22.05 -18.00 12.64
C GLU A 139 21.52 -19.43 12.49
N PRO A 140 22.35 -20.50 12.48
CA PRO A 140 21.85 -21.87 12.40
C PRO A 140 20.95 -22.27 13.57
N LEU A 141 21.16 -21.72 14.77
CA LEU A 141 20.36 -21.95 15.95
C LEU A 141 19.03 -21.17 15.93
N LEU A 142 18.97 -20.12 15.09
CA LEU A 142 17.78 -19.28 14.90
C LEU A 142 16.97 -19.71 13.68
N HIS A 143 17.33 -20.80 13.00
CA HIS A 143 16.55 -21.30 11.85
C HIS A 143 15.08 -21.54 12.27
N ARG A 144 14.16 -21.26 11.33
CA ARG A 144 12.71 -21.28 11.60
C ARG A 144 12.19 -22.64 12.09
N ASP A 145 12.85 -23.73 11.78
CA ASP A 145 12.47 -25.06 12.28
C ASP A 145 12.74 -25.20 13.78
N ARG A 146 13.69 -24.44 14.31
CA ARG A 146 14.04 -24.39 15.74
C ARG A 146 13.35 -23.26 16.48
N VAL A 147 13.18 -22.07 15.81
CA VAL A 147 12.61 -20.84 16.38
C VAL A 147 11.52 -20.32 15.48
N LYS A 148 10.26 -20.63 15.79
CA LYS A 148 9.09 -20.18 15.00
C LYS A 148 8.61 -18.78 15.40
N GLU A 149 8.78 -18.43 16.67
CA GLU A 149 8.30 -17.19 17.28
C GLU A 149 9.39 -16.54 18.08
N ILE A 150 9.58 -15.23 17.91
CA ILE A 150 10.55 -14.41 18.62
C ILE A 150 9.82 -13.26 19.27
N ILE A 151 9.94 -13.10 20.59
CA ILE A 151 9.37 -12.00 21.35
C ILE A 151 10.49 -11.00 21.65
N LEU A 152 10.42 -9.83 21.07
CA LEU A 152 11.39 -8.74 21.30
C LEU A 152 10.93 -7.93 22.51
N ALA A 153 11.53 -8.22 23.66
CA ALA A 153 11.24 -7.60 24.95
C ALA A 153 12.29 -6.51 25.24
N VAL A 154 12.31 -5.50 24.40
CA VAL A 154 13.23 -4.35 24.50
C VAL A 154 12.61 -3.22 25.29
N ASP A 155 13.45 -2.24 25.73
CA ASP A 155 13.00 -1.09 26.51
C ASP A 155 11.98 -0.21 25.72
N ALA A 156 11.00 0.34 26.42
CA ALA A 156 10.01 1.26 25.83
C ALA A 156 10.53 2.69 25.80
N ASP A 157 11.74 2.89 25.25
CA ASP A 157 12.33 4.20 25.02
C ASP A 157 12.82 4.31 23.55
N ALA A 158 13.40 5.46 23.20
CA ALA A 158 13.82 5.70 21.81
C ALA A 158 14.92 4.74 21.33
N ASN A 159 15.81 4.33 22.21
CA ASN A 159 16.89 3.38 21.88
C ASN A 159 16.34 1.97 21.74
N GLY A 160 15.44 1.53 22.65
CA GLY A 160 14.76 0.24 22.55
C GLY A 160 13.90 0.15 21.31
N ALA A 161 13.22 1.24 20.90
CA ALA A 161 12.48 1.29 19.64
C ALA A 161 13.39 1.10 18.41
N ALA A 162 14.60 1.67 18.43
CA ALA A 162 15.58 1.44 17.38
C ALA A 162 16.07 -0.03 17.36
N LEU A 163 16.34 -0.61 18.53
CA LEU A 163 16.70 -2.03 18.64
C LEU A 163 15.60 -2.95 18.14
N LEU A 164 14.33 -2.64 18.47
CA LEU A 164 13.15 -3.37 17.99
C LEU A 164 13.11 -3.42 16.46
N GLN A 165 13.31 -2.27 15.81
CA GLN A 165 13.29 -2.19 14.34
C GLN A 165 14.45 -2.98 13.73
N ASP A 166 15.68 -2.78 14.22
CA ASP A 166 16.87 -3.47 13.72
C ASP A 166 16.73 -5.00 13.85
N LEU A 167 16.40 -5.50 15.04
CA LEU A 167 16.21 -6.94 15.27
C LEU A 167 15.06 -7.52 14.45
N SER A 168 13.95 -6.79 14.30
CA SER A 168 12.83 -7.26 13.51
C SER A 168 13.16 -7.43 12.02
N VAL A 169 14.03 -6.57 11.48
CA VAL A 169 14.54 -6.67 10.11
C VAL A 169 15.48 -7.86 9.95
N LEU A 170 16.45 -8.01 10.88
CA LEU A 170 17.46 -9.06 10.83
C LEU A 170 16.87 -10.46 11.08
N LEU A 171 15.97 -10.59 12.05
CA LEU A 171 15.35 -11.86 12.44
C LEU A 171 14.13 -12.23 11.59
N GLY A 172 13.58 -11.29 10.83
CA GLY A 172 12.39 -11.42 10.01
C GLY A 172 11.09 -11.05 10.75
N ARG A 173 10.50 -9.91 10.36
CA ARG A 173 9.27 -9.36 10.97
C ARG A 173 8.12 -10.36 11.07
N PHE A 174 8.02 -11.29 10.11
CA PHE A 174 6.94 -12.27 10.02
C PHE A 174 6.88 -13.25 11.22
N ARG A 175 7.96 -13.39 12.00
CA ARG A 175 8.04 -14.23 13.19
C ARG A 175 8.34 -13.49 14.48
N CYS A 176 8.41 -12.16 14.41
CA CYS A 176 8.69 -11.30 15.56
C CYS A 176 7.40 -10.74 16.17
N LYS A 177 7.36 -10.73 17.48
CA LYS A 177 6.39 -10.04 18.32
C LYS A 177 7.11 -8.98 19.15
N PHE A 178 6.37 -8.00 19.64
CA PHE A 178 6.87 -6.98 20.56
C PHE A 178 5.96 -6.87 21.78
N LEU A 179 6.50 -6.30 22.85
CA LEU A 179 5.77 -6.08 24.08
C LEU A 179 5.23 -4.66 24.19
N THR A 180 4.01 -4.57 24.72
CA THR A 180 3.45 -3.30 25.20
C THR A 180 3.40 -3.37 26.73
N TYR A 181 4.23 -2.56 27.39
CA TYR A 181 4.34 -2.57 28.85
C TYR A 181 3.12 -1.91 29.50
N PRO A 182 2.68 -2.41 30.68
CA PRO A 182 1.54 -1.89 31.42
C PRO A 182 1.82 -0.48 31.98
N LYS A 183 0.77 0.16 32.49
CA LYS A 183 0.90 1.41 33.22
C LYS A 183 1.67 1.17 34.52
N ALA A 184 2.52 2.13 34.94
CA ALA A 184 3.16 2.08 36.23
C ALA A 184 2.12 2.16 37.35
N ARG A 185 2.30 1.40 38.43
CA ARG A 185 1.45 1.49 39.63
C ARG A 185 1.61 2.85 40.32
N ASP A 186 2.85 3.34 40.34
CA ASP A 186 3.23 4.65 40.84
C ASP A 186 3.95 5.45 39.74
N PRO A 187 3.21 6.19 38.90
CA PRO A 187 3.81 6.98 37.82
C PRO A 187 4.75 8.10 38.31
N GLU A 188 4.51 8.64 39.51
CA GLU A 188 5.35 9.72 40.06
C GLU A 188 6.72 9.15 40.46
N ARG A 189 6.76 8.01 41.15
CA ARG A 189 7.99 7.30 41.48
C ARG A 189 8.79 6.90 40.23
N ARG A 190 8.11 6.48 39.18
CA ARG A 190 8.72 6.05 37.91
C ARG A 190 9.11 7.23 37.00
N GLY A 191 8.56 8.42 37.22
CA GLY A 191 8.74 9.57 36.37
C GLY A 191 8.08 9.43 34.98
N ARG A 192 7.19 8.43 34.81
CA ARG A 192 6.48 8.16 33.54
C ARG A 192 5.22 7.31 33.77
N PRO A 193 4.23 7.41 32.85
CA PRO A 193 2.94 6.74 33.00
C PRO A 193 2.98 5.22 32.74
N ARG A 194 3.98 4.72 32.03
CA ARG A 194 4.12 3.29 31.68
C ARG A 194 5.50 2.78 32.14
N LEU A 195 5.53 1.48 32.43
CA LEU A 195 6.77 0.77 32.68
C LEU A 195 7.58 0.65 31.39
N LYS A 196 8.89 0.52 31.49
CA LYS A 196 9.76 0.55 30.33
C LYS A 196 10.35 -0.81 29.96
N ASP A 197 10.48 -1.73 30.92
CA ASP A 197 11.13 -3.02 30.73
C ASP A 197 10.47 -4.12 31.57
N LEU A 198 10.90 -5.39 31.39
CA LEU A 198 10.33 -6.53 32.10
C LEU A 198 10.69 -6.51 33.59
N ASN A 199 11.86 -5.99 33.97
CA ASN A 199 12.24 -5.93 35.37
C ASN A 199 11.38 -4.95 36.16
N GLU A 200 10.99 -3.82 35.56
CA GLU A 200 10.02 -2.92 36.19
C GLU A 200 8.62 -3.54 36.30
N VAL A 201 8.22 -4.38 35.34
CA VAL A 201 6.96 -5.12 35.43
C VAL A 201 7.02 -6.11 36.60
N LEU A 202 8.16 -6.78 36.80
CA LEU A 202 8.36 -7.65 37.94
C LEU A 202 8.25 -6.91 39.27
N GLU A 203 8.92 -5.75 39.38
CA GLU A 203 8.89 -4.91 40.59
C GLU A 203 7.46 -4.41 40.91
N ASP A 204 6.68 -3.98 39.91
CA ASP A 204 5.36 -3.42 40.14
C ASP A 204 4.25 -4.50 40.24
N TYR A 205 4.32 -5.56 39.45
CA TYR A 205 3.23 -6.53 39.27
C TYR A 205 3.59 -7.96 39.63
N GLY A 206 4.86 -8.21 40.01
CA GLY A 206 5.35 -9.55 40.35
C GLY A 206 5.38 -10.50 39.15
N HIS A 207 5.63 -11.75 39.42
CA HIS A 207 5.71 -12.86 38.45
C HIS A 207 4.48 -12.93 37.51
N LYS A 208 3.28 -12.78 38.04
CA LYS A 208 2.03 -12.84 37.28
C LYS A 208 1.95 -11.71 36.25
N GLY A 209 2.41 -10.50 36.59
CA GLY A 209 2.42 -9.36 35.68
C GLY A 209 3.37 -9.57 34.51
N VAL A 210 4.53 -10.19 34.74
CA VAL A 210 5.50 -10.51 33.68
C VAL A 210 4.89 -11.56 32.71
N VAL A 211 4.33 -12.64 33.22
CA VAL A 211 3.69 -13.69 32.43
C VAL A 211 2.54 -13.09 31.58
N GLU A 212 1.71 -12.24 32.18
CA GLU A 212 0.61 -11.58 31.47
C GLU A 212 1.13 -10.64 30.37
N THR A 213 2.17 -9.87 30.64
CA THR A 213 2.79 -8.96 29.65
C THR A 213 3.35 -9.75 28.47
N ILE A 214 4.08 -10.83 28.72
CA ILE A 214 4.66 -11.67 27.65
C ILE A 214 3.57 -12.38 26.86
N SER A 215 2.52 -12.89 27.51
CA SER A 215 1.42 -13.58 26.85
C SER A 215 0.61 -12.67 25.91
N ARG A 216 0.63 -11.37 26.14
CA ARG A 216 -0.02 -10.33 25.31
C ARG A 216 0.88 -9.77 24.21
N ALA A 217 2.03 -10.38 23.95
CA ALA A 217 2.93 -9.93 22.89
C ALA A 217 2.21 -9.87 21.53
N GLU A 218 2.35 -8.75 20.84
CA GLU A 218 1.69 -8.45 19.57
C GLU A 218 2.62 -8.72 18.39
N TRP A 219 2.09 -9.26 17.30
CA TRP A 219 2.88 -9.47 16.08
C TRP A 219 3.36 -8.15 15.48
N MET A 220 4.62 -8.15 15.04
CA MET A 220 5.12 -7.05 14.22
C MET A 220 4.31 -6.94 12.93
N GLN A 221 3.91 -5.71 12.58
CA GLN A 221 3.18 -5.47 11.36
C GLN A 221 4.08 -5.72 10.14
N VAL A 222 3.55 -6.48 9.18
CA VAL A 222 4.19 -6.73 7.90
C VAL A 222 3.37 -6.05 6.82
N ASP A 223 3.99 -5.11 6.10
CA ASP A 223 3.32 -4.38 5.04
C ASP A 223 2.74 -5.31 3.99
N GLY A 224 1.50 -5.04 3.61
CA GLY A 224 0.78 -5.83 2.61
C GLY A 224 0.04 -7.07 3.17
N VAL A 225 0.13 -7.35 4.49
CA VAL A 225 -0.60 -8.45 5.15
C VAL A 225 -1.38 -7.90 6.33
N TYR A 226 -2.70 -7.80 6.17
CA TYR A 226 -3.59 -7.20 7.17
C TYR A 226 -4.82 -8.06 7.39
N ARG A 227 -5.31 -8.10 8.62
CA ARG A 227 -6.69 -8.51 8.89
C ARG A 227 -7.63 -7.37 8.47
N LEU A 228 -8.89 -7.67 8.18
CA LEU A 228 -9.86 -6.65 7.79
C LEU A 228 -10.00 -5.53 8.85
N SER A 229 -9.91 -5.89 10.13
CA SER A 229 -9.96 -4.93 11.24
C SER A 229 -8.74 -4.02 11.38
N GLU A 230 -7.63 -4.36 10.73
CA GLU A 230 -6.38 -3.59 10.73
C GLU A 230 -6.31 -2.60 9.57
N LEU A 231 -7.17 -2.79 8.56
CA LEU A 231 -7.24 -1.89 7.43
C LEU A 231 -7.96 -0.60 7.81
N PRO A 232 -7.43 0.57 7.40
CA PRO A 232 -8.16 1.81 7.61
C PRO A 232 -9.49 1.77 6.85
N PRO A 233 -10.57 2.37 7.39
CA PRO A 233 -11.83 2.44 6.67
C PRO A 233 -11.64 3.20 5.37
N LEU A 234 -12.06 2.59 4.26
CA LEU A 234 -12.07 3.28 2.98
C LEU A 234 -13.23 4.28 2.95
N PRO A 235 -13.02 5.48 2.36
CA PRO A 235 -14.12 6.39 2.10
C PRO A 235 -15.17 5.71 1.20
N ALA A 236 -16.43 6.11 1.36
CA ALA A 236 -17.50 5.60 0.49
C ALA A 236 -17.14 5.85 -0.99
N SER A 237 -17.36 4.84 -1.82
CA SER A 237 -17.12 4.96 -3.26
C SER A 237 -18.07 6.01 -3.85
N LEU A 238 -17.51 7.03 -4.49
CA LEU A 238 -18.31 8.05 -5.18
C LEU A 238 -18.76 7.50 -6.53
N ILE A 239 -20.06 7.40 -6.70
CA ILE A 239 -20.73 6.90 -7.90
C ILE A 239 -21.63 7.99 -8.45
N TYR A 240 -21.55 8.24 -9.74
CA TYR A 240 -22.27 9.31 -10.41
C TYR A 240 -23.13 8.75 -11.53
N ASP A 241 -24.32 9.29 -11.66
CA ASP A 241 -25.22 9.07 -12.79
C ASP A 241 -24.65 9.72 -14.06
N ILE A 242 -24.81 9.09 -15.20
CA ILE A 242 -24.26 9.54 -16.49
C ILE A 242 -25.22 10.39 -17.32
N GLY A 243 -26.40 10.67 -16.83
CA GLY A 243 -27.37 11.54 -17.48
C GLY A 243 -28.22 10.91 -18.60
N PHE A 244 -28.23 9.58 -18.65
CA PHE A 244 -29.13 8.77 -19.47
C PHE A 244 -29.91 7.84 -18.55
N ASP A 245 -31.20 7.67 -18.76
CA ASP A 245 -32.03 6.89 -17.85
C ASP A 245 -31.80 5.39 -18.02
N ALA A 246 -31.99 4.85 -19.23
CA ALA A 246 -31.80 3.43 -19.48
C ALA A 246 -30.33 2.99 -19.47
N LEU A 247 -29.42 3.82 -20.00
CA LEU A 247 -27.99 3.47 -19.96
C LEU A 247 -27.43 3.49 -18.54
N SER A 248 -27.96 4.32 -17.63
CA SER A 248 -27.53 4.37 -16.23
C SER A 248 -27.88 3.10 -15.44
N GLU A 249 -28.82 2.27 -15.93
CA GLU A 249 -29.04 0.93 -15.37
C GLU A 249 -27.86 -0.03 -15.65
N HIS A 250 -27.10 0.25 -16.70
CA HIS A 250 -25.98 -0.58 -17.16
C HIS A 250 -24.60 0.03 -16.90
N TYR A 251 -24.52 1.35 -16.80
CA TYR A 251 -23.28 2.08 -16.63
C TYR A 251 -23.45 3.27 -15.69
N LYS A 252 -22.78 3.23 -14.55
CA LYS A 252 -22.56 4.38 -13.67
C LYS A 252 -21.08 4.67 -13.54
N LEU A 253 -20.73 5.92 -13.39
CA LEU A 253 -19.36 6.37 -13.26
C LEU A 253 -18.93 6.26 -11.78
N ARG A 254 -18.02 5.36 -11.48
CA ARG A 254 -17.42 5.23 -10.14
C ARG A 254 -15.96 5.64 -10.20
N LEU A 255 -15.53 6.47 -9.26
CA LEU A 255 -14.13 6.87 -9.16
C LEU A 255 -13.23 5.65 -8.81
N GLY A 256 -12.06 5.59 -9.43
CA GLY A 256 -11.13 4.46 -9.32
C GLY A 256 -11.33 3.34 -10.33
N ASP A 257 -12.40 3.39 -11.15
CA ASP A 257 -12.67 2.39 -12.19
C ASP A 257 -11.99 2.71 -13.51
N PHE A 258 -11.71 1.64 -14.25
CA PHE A 258 -11.12 1.64 -15.58
C PHE A 258 -12.13 1.10 -16.59
N ALA A 259 -12.62 1.97 -17.47
CA ALA A 259 -13.61 1.66 -18.50
C ALA A 259 -12.97 1.61 -19.89
N VAL A 260 -13.29 0.60 -20.67
CA VAL A 260 -12.85 0.43 -22.05
C VAL A 260 -14.02 0.60 -22.99
N TRP A 261 -13.88 1.49 -23.96
CA TRP A 261 -14.89 1.77 -24.98
C TRP A 261 -14.35 1.35 -26.34
N THR A 262 -15.10 0.56 -27.07
CA THR A 262 -14.72 0.08 -28.40
C THR A 262 -15.86 0.18 -29.40
N GLY A 263 -15.53 -0.01 -30.64
CA GLY A 263 -16.44 0.05 -31.78
C GLY A 263 -15.67 0.39 -33.05
N THR A 264 -16.19 0.03 -34.20
CA THR A 264 -15.58 0.31 -35.49
C THR A 264 -15.35 1.83 -35.67
N PRO A 265 -14.33 2.28 -36.38
CA PRO A 265 -14.14 3.71 -36.69
C PRO A 265 -15.39 4.35 -37.31
N GLY A 266 -15.69 5.60 -36.97
CA GLY A 266 -16.86 6.34 -37.48
C GLY A 266 -18.20 5.98 -36.86
N MET A 267 -18.28 5.09 -35.86
CA MET A 267 -19.52 4.68 -35.20
C MET A 267 -20.00 5.61 -34.07
N GLY A 268 -19.35 6.75 -33.86
CA GLY A 268 -19.78 7.76 -32.89
C GLY A 268 -19.28 7.59 -31.45
N LYS A 269 -18.25 6.77 -31.21
CA LYS A 269 -17.66 6.54 -29.85
C LYS A 269 -17.30 7.85 -29.14
N THR A 270 -16.41 8.65 -29.72
CA THR A 270 -15.98 9.95 -29.19
C THR A 270 -17.17 10.88 -28.94
N THR A 271 -18.11 10.96 -29.89
CA THR A 271 -19.30 11.82 -29.77
C THR A 271 -20.18 11.40 -28.59
N LEU A 272 -20.40 10.09 -28.40
CA LEU A 272 -21.18 9.61 -27.27
C LEU A 272 -20.47 9.83 -25.93
N VAL A 273 -19.15 9.60 -25.86
CA VAL A 273 -18.35 9.90 -24.67
C VAL A 273 -18.40 11.38 -24.35
N GLN A 274 -18.31 12.27 -25.38
CA GLN A 274 -18.43 13.72 -25.20
C GLN A 274 -19.81 14.09 -24.62
N ASP A 275 -20.93 13.62 -25.21
CA ASP A 275 -22.28 13.92 -24.70
C ASP A 275 -22.46 13.41 -23.25
N MET A 276 -22.08 12.15 -22.97
CA MET A 276 -22.14 11.57 -21.65
C MET A 276 -21.38 12.43 -20.62
N LEU A 277 -20.15 12.80 -20.93
CA LEU A 277 -19.31 13.56 -19.99
C LEU A 277 -19.73 15.01 -19.85
N CYS A 278 -20.28 15.63 -20.87
CA CYS A 278 -20.93 16.94 -20.76
C CYS A 278 -22.13 16.90 -19.79
N ARG A 279 -22.96 15.84 -19.86
CA ARG A 279 -24.07 15.63 -18.89
C ARG A 279 -23.55 15.44 -17.48
N VAL A 280 -22.48 14.67 -17.30
CA VAL A 280 -21.82 14.48 -15.99
C VAL A 280 -21.26 15.77 -15.46
N ALA A 281 -20.60 16.59 -16.29
CA ALA A 281 -20.10 17.90 -15.91
C ALA A 281 -21.24 18.85 -15.49
N GLU A 282 -22.33 18.91 -16.25
CA GLU A 282 -23.49 19.75 -15.97
C GLU A 282 -24.19 19.33 -14.67
N ARG A 283 -24.37 18.01 -14.43
CA ARG A 283 -25.10 17.47 -13.26
C ARG A 283 -24.30 17.49 -11.98
N HIS A 284 -23.00 17.18 -12.07
CA HIS A 284 -22.17 16.90 -10.89
C HIS A 284 -21.01 17.86 -10.72
N GLY A 285 -20.78 18.78 -11.65
CA GLY A 285 -19.66 19.73 -11.60
C GLY A 285 -18.30 19.07 -11.73
N LEU A 286 -18.22 17.82 -12.21
CA LEU A 286 -16.96 17.12 -12.36
C LEU A 286 -16.14 17.69 -13.51
N LYS A 287 -14.82 17.69 -13.33
CA LYS A 287 -13.86 18.13 -14.34
C LYS A 287 -13.26 16.92 -15.07
N ILE A 288 -13.12 17.04 -16.38
CA ILE A 288 -12.68 16.00 -17.29
C ILE A 288 -11.35 16.38 -17.94
N ALA A 289 -10.38 15.48 -17.91
CA ALA A 289 -9.14 15.60 -18.67
C ALA A 289 -9.25 14.76 -19.96
N TRP A 290 -8.90 15.36 -21.08
CA TRP A 290 -8.95 14.76 -22.42
C TRP A 290 -7.55 14.60 -22.99
N ALA A 291 -7.11 13.39 -23.21
CA ALA A 291 -5.98 13.04 -24.08
C ALA A 291 -6.55 12.62 -25.43
N SER A 292 -6.75 13.60 -26.31
CA SER A 292 -7.34 13.39 -27.63
C SER A 292 -6.26 13.46 -28.69
N PHE A 293 -6.06 12.37 -29.40
CA PHE A 293 -5.01 12.24 -30.40
C PHE A 293 -5.54 12.36 -31.85
N GLU A 294 -6.84 12.13 -32.08
CA GLU A 294 -7.48 12.33 -33.40
C GLU A 294 -8.15 13.69 -33.55
N GLN A 295 -8.67 14.27 -32.46
CA GLN A 295 -9.44 15.51 -32.51
C GLN A 295 -8.68 16.68 -31.92
N SER A 296 -8.63 17.82 -32.65
CA SER A 296 -8.05 19.06 -32.16
C SER A 296 -8.93 19.69 -31.08
N PRO A 297 -8.39 19.95 -29.86
CA PRO A 297 -9.13 20.65 -28.82
C PRO A 297 -9.66 22.02 -29.25
N GLN A 298 -8.83 22.80 -29.92
CA GLN A 298 -9.17 24.19 -30.33
C GLN A 298 -10.25 24.25 -31.39
N ARG A 299 -10.39 23.24 -32.22
CA ARG A 299 -11.32 23.23 -33.34
C ARG A 299 -12.48 22.24 -33.14
N ASP A 300 -12.16 20.98 -32.91
CA ASP A 300 -13.15 19.91 -32.98
C ASP A 300 -13.91 19.74 -31.66
N HIS A 301 -13.19 19.67 -30.51
CA HIS A 301 -13.83 19.61 -29.19
C HIS A 301 -14.57 20.91 -28.88
N ARG A 302 -13.94 22.05 -29.11
CA ARG A 302 -14.54 23.36 -28.83
C ARG A 302 -15.86 23.54 -29.56
N ARG A 303 -15.91 23.25 -30.87
CA ARG A 303 -17.15 23.29 -31.66
C ARG A 303 -18.20 22.32 -31.14
N ALA A 304 -17.81 21.10 -30.81
CA ALA A 304 -18.74 20.08 -30.29
C ALA A 304 -19.36 20.52 -28.97
N PHE A 305 -18.54 20.99 -28.03
CA PHE A 305 -19.01 21.40 -26.71
C PHE A 305 -19.83 22.69 -26.73
N ARG A 306 -19.50 23.66 -27.56
CA ARG A 306 -20.34 24.84 -27.79
C ARG A 306 -21.73 24.47 -28.29
N SER A 307 -21.79 23.56 -29.29
CA SER A 307 -23.08 23.09 -29.83
C SER A 307 -23.86 22.30 -28.77
N TRP A 308 -23.18 21.50 -27.96
CA TRP A 308 -23.81 20.74 -26.89
C TRP A 308 -24.38 21.65 -25.79
N PHE A 309 -23.62 22.65 -25.35
CA PHE A 309 -24.00 23.57 -24.26
C PHE A 309 -25.20 24.45 -24.68
N ASN A 310 -25.11 25.08 -25.85
CA ASN A 310 -26.14 25.99 -26.35
C ASN A 310 -27.29 25.28 -27.06
N ARG A 311 -27.25 23.93 -27.19
CA ARG A 311 -28.28 23.14 -27.90
C ARG A 311 -28.57 23.65 -29.33
N THR A 312 -27.56 24.22 -29.95
CA THR A 312 -27.64 24.88 -31.24
C THR A 312 -26.32 24.74 -31.99
N PRO A 313 -26.31 24.46 -33.29
CA PRO A 313 -25.07 24.41 -34.07
C PRO A 313 -24.26 25.71 -33.92
N GLU A 314 -22.94 25.59 -33.69
CA GLU A 314 -22.04 26.76 -33.48
C GLU A 314 -22.25 27.88 -34.49
N ARG A 315 -22.50 27.53 -35.77
CA ARG A 315 -22.75 28.52 -36.87
C ARG A 315 -23.99 29.40 -36.66
N ARG A 316 -24.87 29.08 -35.75
CA ARG A 316 -26.11 29.82 -35.44
C ARG A 316 -26.04 30.52 -34.08
N GLN A 317 -24.92 30.37 -33.35
CA GLN A 317 -24.75 30.94 -32.02
C GLN A 317 -24.33 32.40 -32.12
N THR A 318 -24.79 33.20 -31.19
CA THR A 318 -24.36 34.58 -30.98
C THR A 318 -23.01 34.63 -30.28
N VAL A 319 -22.35 35.82 -30.32
CA VAL A 319 -21.07 36.01 -29.60
C VAL A 319 -21.19 35.74 -28.11
N VAL A 320 -22.29 36.18 -27.48
CA VAL A 320 -22.54 36.00 -26.05
C VAL A 320 -22.67 34.50 -25.72
N GLU A 321 -23.46 33.74 -26.49
CA GLU A 321 -23.61 32.30 -26.30
C GLU A 321 -22.29 31.55 -26.47
N ILE A 322 -21.43 32.00 -27.39
CA ILE A 322 -20.08 31.44 -27.60
C ILE A 322 -19.20 31.72 -26.39
N GLU A 323 -19.20 32.94 -25.83
CA GLU A 323 -18.43 33.29 -24.64
C GLU A 323 -18.88 32.53 -23.40
N GLU A 324 -20.18 32.37 -23.20
CA GLU A 324 -20.74 31.57 -22.10
C GLU A 324 -20.37 30.09 -22.22
N ALA A 325 -20.47 29.53 -23.42
CA ALA A 325 -20.04 28.15 -23.69
C ALA A 325 -18.54 27.95 -23.46
N ASP A 326 -17.70 28.87 -23.92
CA ASP A 326 -16.24 28.80 -23.69
C ASP A 326 -15.90 28.86 -22.20
N ALA A 327 -16.55 29.74 -21.45
CA ALA A 327 -16.36 29.83 -20.00
C ALA A 327 -16.81 28.53 -19.27
N TRP A 328 -17.85 27.87 -19.76
CA TRP A 328 -18.28 26.57 -19.26
C TRP A 328 -17.27 25.45 -19.61
N ILE A 329 -16.76 25.44 -20.85
CA ILE A 329 -15.74 24.50 -21.30
C ILE A 329 -14.47 24.64 -20.44
N ASP A 330 -13.96 25.85 -20.25
CA ASP A 330 -12.75 26.11 -19.44
C ASP A 330 -12.92 25.68 -17.98
N ARG A 331 -14.14 25.71 -17.47
CA ARG A 331 -14.44 25.28 -16.09
C ARG A 331 -14.40 23.77 -15.93
N HIS A 332 -14.84 23.02 -16.96
CA HIS A 332 -15.09 21.59 -16.82
C HIS A 332 -14.16 20.69 -17.64
N HIS A 333 -13.49 21.21 -18.64
CA HIS A 333 -12.67 20.41 -19.55
C HIS A 333 -11.22 20.88 -19.59
N VAL A 334 -10.30 19.97 -19.41
CA VAL A 334 -8.84 20.18 -19.49
C VAL A 334 -8.32 19.28 -20.60
N PHE A 335 -7.43 19.81 -21.45
CA PHE A 335 -6.90 19.08 -22.60
C PHE A 335 -5.41 18.82 -22.42
N LEU A 336 -5.00 17.56 -22.59
CA LEU A 336 -3.61 17.13 -22.59
C LEU A 336 -3.12 17.21 -24.04
N VAL A 337 -2.33 18.22 -24.35
CA VAL A 337 -1.87 18.50 -25.70
C VAL A 337 -0.36 18.37 -25.76
N PRO A 338 0.20 17.46 -26.58
CA PRO A 338 1.63 17.34 -26.75
C PRO A 338 2.18 18.55 -27.54
N ARG A 339 3.47 18.81 -27.40
CA ARG A 339 4.20 19.71 -28.32
C ARG A 339 4.43 18.99 -29.65
N GLU A 340 4.76 19.74 -30.69
CA GLU A 340 4.94 19.18 -32.06
C GLU A 340 6.06 18.12 -32.13
N ASP A 341 7.04 18.20 -31.24
CA ASP A 341 8.23 17.32 -31.16
C ASP A 341 8.23 16.37 -29.95
N GLU A 342 7.11 16.22 -29.27
CA GLU A 342 7.01 15.43 -28.05
C GLU A 342 6.34 14.08 -28.33
N ASP A 343 7.02 12.98 -27.98
CA ASP A 343 6.46 11.62 -28.05
C ASP A 343 5.32 11.46 -27.06
N THR A 344 4.18 10.98 -27.53
CA THR A 344 2.97 10.77 -26.73
C THR A 344 2.91 9.35 -26.14
N ASP A 345 3.98 8.94 -25.49
CA ASP A 345 4.07 7.63 -24.88
C ASP A 345 3.30 7.53 -23.54
N LEU A 346 3.29 6.34 -22.95
CA LEU A 346 2.63 6.10 -21.66
C LEU A 346 3.23 6.93 -20.51
N GLY A 347 4.53 7.25 -20.57
CA GLY A 347 5.21 8.05 -19.54
C GLY A 347 4.70 9.50 -19.58
N TRP A 348 4.71 10.10 -20.77
CA TRP A 348 4.13 11.42 -21.03
C TRP A 348 2.68 11.49 -20.55
N LEU A 349 1.87 10.50 -20.94
CA LEU A 349 0.45 10.49 -20.58
C LEU A 349 0.25 10.48 -19.07
N LEU A 350 0.97 9.62 -18.32
CA LEU A 350 0.85 9.52 -16.87
C LEU A 350 1.26 10.83 -16.18
N GLU A 351 2.34 11.50 -16.65
CA GLU A 351 2.78 12.79 -16.12
C GLU A 351 1.72 13.88 -16.32
N LYS A 352 1.18 14.01 -17.55
CA LYS A 352 0.16 15.03 -17.85
C LYS A 352 -1.16 14.76 -17.12
N MET A 353 -1.55 13.51 -16.99
CA MET A 353 -2.72 13.11 -16.19
C MET A 353 -2.55 13.48 -14.71
N GLU A 354 -1.36 13.29 -14.12
CA GLU A 354 -1.08 13.68 -12.74
C GLU A 354 -1.26 15.19 -12.54
N VAL A 355 -0.77 16.01 -13.47
CA VAL A 355 -0.99 17.46 -13.45
C VAL A 355 -2.48 17.79 -13.56
N ALA A 356 -3.22 17.15 -14.47
CA ALA A 356 -4.65 17.40 -14.64
C ALA A 356 -5.45 17.05 -13.36
N VAL A 357 -5.11 15.98 -12.69
CA VAL A 357 -5.79 15.54 -11.47
C VAL A 357 -5.41 16.38 -10.25
N THR A 358 -4.12 16.68 -10.07
CA THR A 358 -3.65 17.36 -8.86
C THR A 358 -3.84 18.87 -8.93
N ARG A 359 -3.57 19.49 -10.10
CA ARG A 359 -3.63 20.93 -10.29
C ARG A 359 -5.01 21.44 -10.73
N HIS A 360 -5.66 20.68 -11.62
CA HIS A 360 -6.95 21.07 -12.19
C HIS A 360 -8.15 20.32 -11.56
N GLU A 361 -7.88 19.39 -10.61
CA GLU A 361 -8.90 18.63 -9.89
C GLU A 361 -9.78 17.75 -10.79
N CYS A 362 -9.26 17.30 -11.92
CA CYS A 362 -9.99 16.40 -12.81
C CYS A 362 -10.30 15.08 -12.09
N ARG A 363 -11.54 14.60 -12.23
CA ARG A 363 -11.99 13.31 -11.69
C ARG A 363 -12.28 12.27 -12.73
N ILE A 364 -12.26 12.67 -13.99
CA ILE A 364 -12.43 11.80 -15.14
C ILE A 364 -11.26 12.04 -16.08
N VAL A 365 -10.71 10.97 -16.62
CA VAL A 365 -9.65 11.03 -17.64
C VAL A 365 -10.09 10.21 -18.84
N VAL A 366 -10.02 10.80 -20.02
CA VAL A 366 -10.34 10.16 -21.30
C VAL A 366 -9.09 10.06 -22.15
N ILE A 367 -8.82 8.88 -22.68
CA ILE A 367 -7.78 8.59 -23.66
C ILE A 367 -8.49 8.20 -24.95
N ASP A 368 -8.39 9.01 -26.01
CA ASP A 368 -9.19 8.85 -27.24
C ASP A 368 -8.42 9.20 -28.52
N PRO A 369 -8.00 8.20 -29.29
CA PRO A 369 -8.00 6.78 -28.94
C PRO A 369 -6.63 6.29 -28.45
N TRP A 370 -6.59 5.15 -27.81
CA TRP A 370 -5.38 4.42 -27.41
C TRP A 370 -4.44 4.15 -28.58
N ASN A 371 -5.01 3.84 -29.75
CA ASN A 371 -4.26 3.38 -30.91
C ASN A 371 -3.38 4.46 -31.57
N GLU A 372 -3.63 5.74 -31.30
CA GLU A 372 -2.90 6.88 -31.86
C GLU A 372 -1.77 7.38 -30.93
N MET A 373 -1.57 6.72 -29.79
CA MET A 373 -0.45 7.00 -28.92
C MET A 373 0.85 6.35 -29.44
N ASP A 374 1.98 6.92 -29.05
CA ASP A 374 3.29 6.29 -29.30
C ASP A 374 3.49 5.09 -28.36
N HIS A 375 3.56 3.92 -28.95
CA HIS A 375 3.73 2.68 -28.21
C HIS A 375 5.19 2.24 -28.21
N LEU A 376 5.93 2.61 -27.15
CA LEU A 376 7.33 2.25 -26.98
C LEU A 376 7.44 1.03 -26.06
N TRP A 377 7.95 -0.08 -26.59
CA TRP A 377 8.24 -1.29 -25.81
C TRP A 377 9.63 -1.88 -26.14
N ASP A 378 10.15 -2.64 -25.22
CA ASP A 378 11.46 -3.28 -25.33
C ASP A 378 11.48 -4.35 -26.44
N ARG A 379 12.65 -4.57 -27.05
CA ARG A 379 12.85 -5.57 -28.11
C ARG A 379 12.51 -7.00 -27.68
N HIS A 380 12.46 -7.26 -26.38
CA HIS A 380 12.11 -8.57 -25.79
C HIS A 380 10.67 -8.65 -25.28
N GLU A 381 9.90 -7.58 -25.38
CA GLU A 381 8.51 -7.52 -24.94
C GLU A 381 7.58 -7.67 -26.16
N THR A 382 6.57 -8.53 -26.04
CA THR A 382 5.51 -8.61 -27.04
C THR A 382 4.50 -7.47 -26.84
N GLU A 383 3.80 -7.09 -27.91
CA GLU A 383 2.75 -6.07 -27.85
C GLU A 383 1.69 -6.37 -26.76
N ALA A 384 1.28 -7.63 -26.63
CA ALA A 384 0.34 -8.06 -25.59
C ALA A 384 0.90 -7.87 -24.15
N GLN A 385 2.19 -8.07 -23.96
CA GLN A 385 2.86 -7.83 -22.68
C GLN A 385 2.93 -6.33 -22.38
N TYR A 386 3.26 -5.51 -23.38
CA TYR A 386 3.25 -4.05 -23.28
C TYR A 386 1.84 -3.53 -22.90
N ILE A 387 0.80 -3.96 -23.62
CA ILE A 387 -0.59 -3.57 -23.33
C ILE A 387 -0.97 -3.99 -21.90
N ASN A 388 -0.63 -5.21 -21.48
CA ASN A 388 -0.90 -5.68 -20.13
C ASN A 388 -0.21 -4.84 -19.06
N ARG A 389 1.05 -4.45 -19.27
CA ARG A 389 1.84 -3.58 -18.38
C ARG A 389 1.24 -2.18 -18.34
N SER A 390 0.88 -1.63 -19.48
CA SER A 390 0.29 -0.30 -19.62
C SER A 390 -1.06 -0.19 -18.93
N ILE A 391 -1.97 -1.13 -19.16
CA ILE A 391 -3.27 -1.17 -18.48
C ILE A 391 -3.10 -1.32 -16.95
N LYS A 392 -2.12 -2.09 -16.48
CA LYS A 392 -1.81 -2.17 -15.04
C LYS A 392 -1.41 -0.81 -14.46
N LYS A 393 -0.59 -0.02 -15.18
CA LYS A 393 -0.18 1.32 -14.75
C LYS A 393 -1.38 2.28 -14.73
N LEU A 394 -2.19 2.29 -15.79
CA LEU A 394 -3.39 3.12 -15.89
C LEU A 394 -4.40 2.80 -14.77
N ARG A 395 -4.67 1.52 -14.51
CA ARG A 395 -5.55 1.11 -13.42
C ARG A 395 -5.01 1.47 -12.03
N ARG A 396 -3.69 1.36 -11.85
CA ARG A 396 -3.05 1.80 -10.59
C ARG A 396 -3.21 3.30 -10.41
N PHE A 397 -3.01 4.07 -11.48
CA PHE A 397 -3.24 5.51 -11.47
C PHE A 397 -4.70 5.84 -11.11
N ALA A 398 -5.67 5.22 -11.79
CA ALA A 398 -7.08 5.46 -11.55
C ALA A 398 -7.46 5.24 -10.07
N ARG A 399 -6.94 4.18 -9.45
CA ARG A 399 -7.19 3.87 -8.03
C ARG A 399 -6.45 4.80 -7.08
N ALA A 400 -5.19 5.10 -7.36
CA ALA A 400 -4.37 5.95 -6.48
C ALA A 400 -4.92 7.38 -6.41
N PHE A 401 -5.32 7.92 -7.55
CA PHE A 401 -5.85 9.29 -7.66
C PHE A 401 -7.38 9.37 -7.56
N GLN A 402 -8.07 8.23 -7.41
CA GLN A 402 -9.54 8.17 -7.35
C GLN A 402 -10.18 8.91 -8.53
N VAL A 403 -9.81 8.52 -9.74
CA VAL A 403 -10.36 9.05 -11.00
C VAL A 403 -11.04 7.95 -11.79
N HIS A 404 -12.11 8.26 -12.49
CA HIS A 404 -12.70 7.37 -13.49
C HIS A 404 -11.94 7.50 -14.81
N MET A 405 -11.44 6.39 -15.32
CA MET A 405 -10.64 6.39 -16.55
C MET A 405 -11.41 5.72 -17.69
N ILE A 406 -11.56 6.44 -18.78
CA ILE A 406 -12.16 5.97 -20.03
C ILE A 406 -11.06 5.84 -21.07
N VAL A 407 -10.91 4.66 -21.66
CA VAL A 407 -9.99 4.42 -22.77
C VAL A 407 -10.81 3.98 -23.98
N VAL A 408 -10.78 4.78 -25.02
CA VAL A 408 -11.34 4.43 -26.31
C VAL A 408 -10.28 3.70 -27.13
N ALA A 409 -10.58 2.46 -27.52
CA ALA A 409 -9.66 1.64 -28.30
C ALA A 409 -10.37 1.05 -29.53
N HIS A 410 -9.72 1.14 -30.68
CA HIS A 410 -10.25 0.59 -31.91
C HIS A 410 -10.08 -0.93 -31.97
N PRO A 411 -11.08 -1.67 -32.50
CA PRO A 411 -10.89 -3.08 -32.80
C PRO A 411 -9.90 -3.27 -33.95
N THR A 412 -9.30 -4.43 -34.02
CA THR A 412 -8.55 -4.89 -35.20
C THR A 412 -9.46 -4.93 -36.43
N LYS A 413 -8.89 -5.04 -37.64
CA LYS A 413 -9.67 -5.07 -38.87
C LYS A 413 -10.73 -6.19 -38.85
N LEU A 414 -11.98 -5.79 -38.70
CA LEU A 414 -13.13 -6.68 -38.84
C LEU A 414 -13.45 -6.87 -40.32
N GLN A 415 -13.82 -8.09 -40.71
CA GLN A 415 -14.30 -8.36 -42.05
C GLN A 415 -15.80 -7.95 -42.14
N LYS A 416 -16.17 -7.27 -43.24
CA LYS A 416 -17.56 -6.96 -43.50
C LYS A 416 -18.35 -8.23 -43.75
N GLN A 417 -19.61 -8.23 -43.33
CA GLN A 417 -20.56 -9.29 -43.61
C GLN A 417 -20.99 -9.26 -45.08
N GLY A 418 -21.73 -10.27 -45.54
CA GLY A 418 -22.18 -10.37 -46.93
C GLY A 418 -23.12 -9.23 -47.39
N ASP A 419 -23.73 -8.49 -46.46
CA ASP A 419 -24.54 -7.30 -46.67
C ASP A 419 -23.76 -5.99 -46.71
N GLY A 420 -22.41 -6.05 -46.55
CA GLY A 420 -21.52 -4.91 -46.55
C GLY A 420 -21.42 -4.20 -45.18
N THR A 421 -22.15 -4.63 -44.17
CA THR A 421 -22.08 -4.08 -42.79
C THR A 421 -20.93 -4.68 -42.00
N TYR A 422 -20.50 -3.99 -40.94
CA TYR A 422 -19.55 -4.56 -39.98
C TYR A 422 -20.30 -5.32 -38.87
N PRO A 423 -19.82 -6.48 -38.46
CA PRO A 423 -20.38 -7.17 -37.30
C PRO A 423 -20.20 -6.33 -36.03
N LEU A 424 -21.06 -6.55 -35.03
CA LEU A 424 -20.92 -5.97 -33.71
C LEU A 424 -19.58 -6.45 -33.10
N PRO A 425 -18.60 -5.56 -32.84
CA PRO A 425 -17.34 -5.98 -32.24
C PRO A 425 -17.52 -6.42 -30.78
N SER A 426 -16.47 -7.05 -30.27
CA SER A 426 -16.32 -7.38 -28.87
C SER A 426 -15.05 -6.74 -28.31
N LEU A 427 -14.88 -6.72 -26.99
CA LEU A 427 -13.64 -6.26 -26.38
C LEU A 427 -12.44 -7.18 -26.70
N TYR A 428 -12.69 -8.39 -27.17
CA TYR A 428 -11.65 -9.32 -27.62
C TYR A 428 -11.10 -8.96 -29.02
N ASP A 429 -11.81 -8.14 -29.75
CA ASP A 429 -11.39 -7.72 -31.10
C ASP A 429 -10.42 -6.53 -31.07
N ILE A 430 -10.21 -5.91 -29.91
CA ILE A 430 -9.17 -4.90 -29.72
C ILE A 430 -7.81 -5.59 -29.75
N ASN A 431 -6.77 -4.96 -30.32
CA ASN A 431 -5.44 -5.52 -30.31
C ASN A 431 -4.96 -5.80 -28.87
N GLY A 432 -4.44 -7.03 -28.58
CA GLY A 432 -4.23 -7.52 -27.23
C GLY A 432 -5.47 -8.15 -26.56
N GLY A 433 -6.59 -8.17 -27.23
CA GLY A 433 -7.83 -8.91 -27.01
C GLY A 433 -8.23 -9.20 -25.57
N ALA A 434 -7.91 -10.41 -25.10
CA ALA A 434 -8.28 -10.88 -23.76
C ALA A 434 -7.78 -9.96 -22.62
N VAL A 435 -6.71 -9.22 -22.82
CA VAL A 435 -6.18 -8.32 -21.77
C VAL A 435 -7.15 -7.19 -21.49
N TRP A 436 -7.74 -6.59 -22.53
CA TRP A 436 -8.73 -5.53 -22.39
C TRP A 436 -9.97 -6.00 -21.65
N TYR A 437 -10.54 -7.13 -22.10
CA TYR A 437 -11.70 -7.72 -21.43
C TYR A 437 -11.39 -8.04 -19.95
N ASN A 438 -10.30 -8.74 -19.69
CA ASN A 438 -9.98 -9.22 -18.35
C ASN A 438 -9.69 -8.07 -17.37
N LYS A 439 -9.05 -7.00 -17.84
CA LYS A 439 -8.60 -5.87 -17.00
C LYS A 439 -9.64 -4.78 -16.82
N ALA A 440 -10.54 -4.57 -17.76
CA ALA A 440 -11.58 -3.56 -17.62
C ALA A 440 -12.49 -3.83 -16.42
N ASP A 441 -12.89 -2.78 -15.73
CA ASP A 441 -13.95 -2.82 -14.73
C ASP A 441 -15.31 -2.65 -15.43
N LEU A 442 -15.36 -1.84 -16.49
CA LEU A 442 -16.47 -1.65 -17.41
C LEU A 442 -15.99 -1.78 -18.86
N GLY A 443 -16.81 -2.38 -19.71
CA GLY A 443 -16.54 -2.50 -21.14
C GLY A 443 -17.76 -2.16 -21.98
N VAL A 444 -17.62 -1.16 -22.85
CA VAL A 444 -18.71 -0.61 -23.66
C VAL A 444 -18.39 -0.75 -25.13
N ILE A 445 -19.38 -1.14 -25.91
CA ILE A 445 -19.32 -1.27 -27.37
C ILE A 445 -20.33 -0.30 -27.98
N VAL A 446 -19.84 0.55 -28.89
CA VAL A 446 -20.67 1.48 -29.65
C VAL A 446 -20.75 0.99 -31.09
N HIS A 447 -21.91 0.74 -31.56
CA HIS A 447 -22.17 0.21 -32.90
C HIS A 447 -23.36 0.91 -33.55
N ARG A 448 -23.19 1.36 -34.78
CA ARG A 448 -24.27 1.97 -35.56
C ARG A 448 -25.08 0.86 -36.24
N GLU A 449 -26.29 0.65 -35.75
CA GLU A 449 -27.23 -0.36 -36.29
C GLU A 449 -27.85 0.12 -37.61
N SER A 450 -28.13 1.43 -37.74
CA SER A 450 -28.66 2.08 -38.95
C SER A 450 -28.10 3.51 -39.04
N GLU A 451 -28.51 4.26 -40.06
CA GLU A 451 -28.08 5.65 -40.25
C GLU A 451 -28.38 6.53 -39.02
N ASP A 452 -29.56 6.30 -38.40
CA ASP A 452 -30.08 7.11 -37.30
C ASP A 452 -29.92 6.46 -35.91
N VAL A 453 -29.67 5.15 -35.84
CA VAL A 453 -29.69 4.39 -34.60
C VAL A 453 -28.30 3.83 -34.23
N THR A 454 -27.86 4.17 -33.04
CA THR A 454 -26.64 3.66 -32.44
C THR A 454 -26.98 2.74 -31.28
N LYS A 455 -26.48 1.52 -31.30
CA LYS A 455 -26.54 0.58 -30.18
C LYS A 455 -25.36 0.79 -29.27
N VAL A 456 -25.64 1.01 -27.99
CA VAL A 456 -24.65 1.08 -26.92
C VAL A 456 -24.80 -0.17 -26.06
N LYS A 457 -23.82 -1.05 -26.12
CA LYS A 457 -23.79 -2.31 -25.35
C LYS A 457 -22.79 -2.24 -24.24
N VAL A 458 -23.19 -2.28 -23.00
CA VAL A 458 -22.32 -2.56 -21.86
C VAL A 458 -22.07 -4.06 -21.84
N ALA A 459 -20.95 -4.50 -22.41
CA ALA A 459 -20.60 -5.91 -22.57
C ALA A 459 -19.99 -6.50 -21.29
N LYS A 460 -19.46 -5.63 -20.44
CA LYS A 460 -18.85 -6.01 -19.16
C LYS A 460 -19.13 -4.96 -18.09
N SER A 461 -19.53 -5.43 -16.93
CA SER A 461 -19.51 -4.70 -15.67
C SER A 461 -18.97 -5.64 -14.59
N ARG A 462 -18.09 -5.16 -13.71
CA ARG A 462 -17.54 -5.97 -12.62
C ARG A 462 -18.39 -5.90 -11.36
N TRP A 463 -19.12 -4.83 -11.16
CA TRP A 463 -19.81 -4.50 -9.91
C TRP A 463 -21.31 -4.27 -10.19
N HIS A 464 -22.03 -5.37 -10.45
CA HIS A 464 -23.43 -5.34 -10.89
C HIS A 464 -24.37 -4.61 -9.92
N ASP A 465 -24.07 -4.68 -8.62
CA ASP A 465 -24.93 -4.10 -7.59
C ASP A 465 -24.75 -2.59 -7.44
N THR A 466 -23.65 -2.03 -7.95
CA THR A 466 -23.30 -0.62 -7.72
C THR A 466 -23.23 0.21 -8.99
N ILE A 467 -22.64 -0.31 -10.07
CA ILE A 467 -22.37 0.45 -11.30
C ILE A 467 -23.18 -0.02 -12.52
N GLY A 468 -24.07 -0.99 -12.34
CA GLY A 468 -24.95 -1.49 -13.38
C GLY A 468 -24.59 -2.87 -13.90
N ARG A 469 -25.53 -3.50 -14.58
CA ARG A 469 -25.41 -4.85 -15.17
C ARG A 469 -25.16 -4.77 -16.67
N PRO A 470 -24.49 -5.77 -17.28
CA PRO A 470 -24.40 -5.84 -18.74
C PRO A 470 -25.78 -5.75 -19.39
N GLY A 471 -25.85 -4.98 -20.47
CA GLY A 471 -27.07 -4.77 -21.21
C GLY A 471 -26.84 -3.88 -22.42
N SER A 472 -27.90 -3.49 -23.14
CA SER A 472 -27.76 -2.62 -24.31
C SER A 472 -28.92 -1.66 -24.43
N VAL A 473 -28.62 -0.45 -24.91
CA VAL A 473 -29.61 0.61 -25.16
C VAL A 473 -29.45 1.08 -26.60
N LEU A 474 -30.56 1.43 -27.22
CA LEU A 474 -30.58 2.07 -28.53
C LEU A 474 -30.67 3.59 -28.35
N MET A 475 -29.90 4.33 -29.15
CA MET A 475 -29.81 5.77 -29.09
C MET A 475 -29.89 6.38 -30.47
N ALA A 476 -30.61 7.49 -30.60
CA ALA A 476 -30.63 8.34 -31.78
C ALA A 476 -29.73 9.56 -31.54
N PHE A 477 -28.93 9.95 -32.54
CA PHE A 477 -28.06 11.10 -32.48
C PHE A 477 -28.67 12.34 -33.10
N CYS A 478 -28.79 13.42 -32.36
CA CYS A 478 -29.15 14.74 -32.87
C CYS A 478 -27.91 15.52 -33.25
N GLY A 479 -27.69 15.71 -34.55
CA GLY A 479 -26.47 16.37 -35.08
C GLY A 479 -26.39 17.86 -34.77
N ASP A 480 -27.52 18.55 -34.61
CA ASP A 480 -27.57 20.00 -34.39
C ASP A 480 -27.08 20.39 -32.98
N ASP A 481 -27.49 19.65 -31.97
CA ASP A 481 -27.12 19.87 -30.58
C ASP A 481 -26.05 18.90 -30.03
N ARG A 482 -25.57 17.99 -30.86
CA ARG A 482 -24.55 17.00 -30.53
C ARG A 482 -24.91 16.05 -29.38
N ARG A 483 -26.20 15.79 -29.20
CA ARG A 483 -26.75 14.97 -28.12
C ARG A 483 -27.28 13.64 -28.62
N PHE A 484 -27.23 12.64 -27.77
CA PHE A 484 -27.91 11.37 -27.96
C PHE A 484 -29.21 11.33 -27.15
N VAL A 485 -30.24 10.68 -27.70
CA VAL A 485 -31.51 10.44 -27.05
C VAL A 485 -31.78 8.95 -27.06
N GLU A 486 -32.16 8.38 -25.93
CA GLU A 486 -32.56 6.96 -25.84
C GLU A 486 -33.86 6.70 -26.63
N THR A 487 -33.87 5.59 -27.34
CA THR A 487 -35.01 5.24 -28.20
C THR A 487 -35.36 3.74 -28.09
N GLU A 488 -36.64 3.41 -28.14
CA GLU A 488 -37.09 2.01 -28.16
C GLU A 488 -37.20 1.44 -29.58
N ARG A 489 -37.01 2.27 -30.63
CA ARG A 489 -37.29 1.88 -32.02
C ARG A 489 -36.03 1.57 -32.82
N LEU A 490 -36.02 0.40 -33.43
CA LEU A 490 -35.20 0.08 -34.59
C LEU A 490 -35.85 0.77 -35.82
N GLY A 491 -35.41 1.97 -36.16
CA GLY A 491 -35.69 2.64 -37.44
C GLY A 491 -37.14 2.99 -37.73
N GLY A 492 -37.50 4.25 -37.62
CA GLY A 492 -38.73 4.84 -38.10
C GLY A 492 -39.11 6.08 -37.31
N ASP A 493 -38.96 7.24 -37.95
CA ASP A 493 -39.38 8.58 -37.51
C ASP A 493 -38.70 9.07 -36.19
N ALA A 494 -37.51 9.63 -36.28
CA ALA A 494 -36.99 10.53 -35.26
C ALA A 494 -37.90 11.78 -35.19
N PRO A 495 -38.22 12.33 -34.03
CA PRO A 495 -38.88 13.61 -33.95
C PRO A 495 -37.93 14.69 -34.52
N ARG A 496 -38.43 15.46 -35.48
CA ARG A 496 -37.74 16.58 -36.14
C ARG A 496 -37.47 17.72 -35.19
#